data_e63d629678c546c4be51af67f4aeb652
#
_entry.id   e63d629678c546c4be51af67f4aeb652
#
_cell.length_a   1.000
_cell.length_b   1.000
_cell.length_c   1.000
_cell.angle_alpha   90.00
_cell.angle_beta   90.00
_cell.angle_gamma   90.00
#
_symmetry.space_group_name_H-M   'P 1'
#
loop_
_entity.id
_entity.type
_entity.pdbx_description
1 polymer ?
#
loop_
_entity_poly.entity_id
_entity_poly.type
_entity_poly.pdbx_seq_one_letter_code
_entity_poly.pdbx_strand_id
1 'polypeptide(L)'
;CFPIGKGRGVLDRTAWWWTTVQLLPLVAFLGWMKKKENCIWLKNMELCYYVRGEQWDKVVAGYKAAVSDMRTLSLLNLALACQGELGDKLFHYPQQGKGGLLPEWNSTVPGAIVLSDICYQMGDLSSAQKFAFEGYVSSVDGNPRLLQRLVQTNILTGAYAVAEKYIRILEQTLFYKEWAAEWRKYLYRDDLVEEEP
;
A
#
# COMPACT_ATOMS: atom_id res chain seq x y z
N CYS A 1 2.52 -16.46 69.05
CA CYS A 1 1.30 -16.97 68.43
C CYS A 1 0.57 -15.81 67.74
N PHE A 2 0.73 -15.67 66.47
CA PHE A 2 -0.10 -14.74 65.66
C PHE A 2 -1.18 -15.58 64.97
N PRO A 3 -2.47 -15.20 65.01
CA PRO A 3 -3.51 -15.90 64.32
C PRO A 3 -3.45 -15.56 62.83
N ILE A 4 -3.28 -16.58 61.98
CA ILE A 4 -3.41 -16.53 60.54
C ILE A 4 -4.92 -16.32 60.25
N GLY A 5 -5.29 -15.09 59.96
CA GLY A 5 -6.63 -14.76 59.49
C GLY A 5 -6.84 -15.27 58.09
N LYS A 6 -7.74 -16.28 57.94
CA LYS A 6 -8.31 -16.70 56.65
C LYS A 6 -9.09 -15.54 56.02
N GLY A 7 -8.42 -14.76 55.21
CA GLY A 7 -9.08 -13.88 54.25
C GLY A 7 -9.64 -14.69 53.09
N ARG A 8 -10.85 -15.24 53.20
CA ARG A 8 -11.67 -15.68 52.10
C ARG A 8 -12.01 -14.45 51.28
N GLY A 9 -11.48 -14.37 50.06
CA GLY A 9 -11.73 -13.30 49.14
C GLY A 9 -13.22 -13.13 48.85
N VAL A 10 -13.75 -12.09 49.41
CA VAL A 10 -14.83 -11.37 48.80
C VAL A 10 -14.19 -10.74 47.56
N LEU A 11 -14.23 -11.49 46.41
CA LEU A 11 -13.98 -10.90 45.09
C LEU A 11 -14.99 -9.77 44.97
N ASP A 12 -14.47 -8.61 45.20
CA ASP A 12 -15.17 -7.38 45.44
C ASP A 12 -16.08 -7.15 44.23
N ARG A 13 -17.40 -7.17 44.42
CA ARG A 13 -18.40 -6.83 43.39
C ARG A 13 -18.06 -5.46 42.79
N THR A 14 -17.33 -4.62 43.52
CA THR A 14 -16.82 -3.32 43.07
C THR A 14 -15.68 -3.50 42.06
N ALA A 15 -14.77 -4.49 42.26
CA ALA A 15 -13.70 -4.76 41.29
C ALA A 15 -14.26 -5.26 39.94
N TRP A 16 -15.32 -6.06 39.98
CA TRP A 16 -16.03 -6.49 38.75
C TRP A 16 -16.70 -5.32 38.03
N TRP A 17 -17.26 -4.38 38.73
CA TRP A 17 -17.81 -3.14 38.18
C TRP A 17 -16.72 -2.27 37.54
N TRP A 18 -15.57 -2.15 38.15
CA TRP A 18 -14.45 -1.37 37.61
C TRP A 18 -13.89 -2.02 36.32
N THR A 19 -13.78 -3.35 36.24
CA THR A 19 -13.33 -4.05 35.03
C THR A 19 -14.35 -3.93 33.88
N THR A 20 -15.66 -4.04 34.17
CA THR A 20 -16.70 -3.87 33.15
C THR A 20 -16.77 -2.44 32.65
N VAL A 21 -16.63 -1.43 33.51
CA VAL A 21 -16.59 -0.02 33.12
C VAL A 21 -15.37 0.29 32.23
N GLN A 22 -14.24 -0.35 32.44
CA GLN A 22 -13.05 -0.19 31.60
C GLN A 22 -13.18 -0.95 30.26
N LEU A 23 -13.91 -2.07 30.21
CA LEU A 23 -14.15 -2.83 28.97
C LEU A 23 -15.16 -2.17 28.04
N LEU A 24 -16.15 -1.42 28.59
CA LEU A 24 -17.17 -0.71 27.81
C LEU A 24 -16.57 0.27 26.78
N PRO A 25 -15.63 1.18 27.12
CA PRO A 25 -15.02 2.08 26.15
C PRO A 25 -14.14 1.32 25.14
N LEU A 26 -13.53 0.19 25.52
CA LEU A 26 -12.76 -0.63 24.62
C LEU A 26 -13.66 -1.30 23.57
N VAL A 27 -14.81 -1.87 23.99
CA VAL A 27 -15.80 -2.45 23.09
C VAL A 27 -16.46 -1.38 22.22
N ALA A 28 -16.76 -0.21 22.78
CA ALA A 28 -17.27 0.93 22.03
C ALA A 28 -16.24 1.43 21.00
N PHE A 29 -14.96 1.49 21.37
CA PHE A 29 -13.86 1.86 20.48
C PHE A 29 -13.68 0.84 19.35
N LEU A 30 -13.72 -0.46 19.65
CA LEU A 30 -13.66 -1.53 18.65
C LEU A 30 -14.87 -1.51 17.72
N GLY A 31 -16.06 -1.24 18.24
CA GLY A 31 -17.28 -1.05 17.46
C GLY A 31 -17.22 0.20 16.56
N TRP A 32 -16.64 1.29 17.07
CA TRP A 32 -16.41 2.51 16.31
C TRP A 32 -15.33 2.30 15.23
N MET A 33 -14.26 1.56 15.52
CA MET A 33 -13.26 1.17 14.53
C MET A 33 -13.87 0.32 13.41
N LYS A 34 -14.70 -0.68 13.71
CA LYS A 34 -15.44 -1.46 12.69
C LYS A 34 -16.35 -0.57 11.82
N LYS A 35 -17.01 0.42 12.40
CA LYS A 35 -17.82 1.38 11.65
C LYS A 35 -16.97 2.28 10.75
N LYS A 36 -15.66 2.40 11.02
CA LYS A 36 -14.68 3.16 10.24
C LYS A 36 -14.03 2.37 9.09
N GLU A 37 -14.45 1.12 8.84
CA GLU A 37 -14.03 0.31 7.67
C GLU A 37 -14.35 0.98 6.32
N ASN A 38 -15.13 2.07 6.34
CA ASN A 38 -15.38 2.93 5.18
C ASN A 38 -14.42 4.13 5.07
N CYS A 39 -13.27 4.11 5.74
CA CYS A 39 -12.29 5.18 5.62
C CYS A 39 -11.60 5.10 4.25
N ILE A 40 -11.70 6.16 3.45
CA ILE A 40 -11.06 6.28 2.12
C ILE A 40 -9.58 5.92 2.18
N TRP A 41 -8.89 6.32 3.25
CA TRP A 41 -7.48 6.01 3.46
C TRP A 41 -7.19 4.50 3.54
N LEU A 42 -7.97 3.75 4.36
CA LEU A 42 -7.83 2.30 4.46
C LEU A 42 -8.11 1.61 3.14
N LYS A 43 -9.12 2.10 2.41
CA LYS A 43 -9.49 1.54 1.10
C LYS A 43 -8.40 1.78 0.06
N ASN A 44 -7.82 2.97 0.03
CA ASN A 44 -6.65 3.25 -0.81
C ASN A 44 -5.47 2.32 -0.51
N MET A 45 -5.17 2.08 0.77
CA MET A 45 -4.08 1.17 1.15
C MET A 45 -4.37 -0.27 0.73
N GLU A 46 -5.60 -0.75 0.92
CA GLU A 46 -6.03 -2.08 0.50
C GLU A 46 -5.90 -2.26 -1.01
N LEU A 47 -6.39 -1.30 -1.80
CA LEU A 47 -6.29 -1.37 -3.25
C LEU A 47 -4.84 -1.29 -3.74
N CYS A 48 -4.02 -0.41 -3.15
CA CYS A 48 -2.59 -0.37 -3.43
C CYS A 48 -1.88 -1.69 -3.10
N TYR A 49 -2.31 -2.40 -2.06
CA TYR A 49 -1.78 -3.72 -1.74
C TYR A 49 -2.12 -4.74 -2.83
N TYR A 50 -3.37 -4.76 -3.32
CA TYR A 50 -3.77 -5.66 -4.39
C TYR A 50 -3.10 -5.33 -5.73
N VAL A 51 -2.94 -4.04 -6.07
CA VAL A 51 -2.21 -3.60 -7.26
C VAL A 51 -0.76 -4.08 -7.22
N ARG A 52 -0.10 -3.99 -6.06
CA ARG A 52 1.27 -4.46 -5.89
C ARG A 52 1.43 -5.97 -6.13
N GLY A 53 0.42 -6.75 -5.77
CA GLY A 53 0.39 -8.21 -6.00
C GLY A 53 -0.29 -8.60 -7.30
N GLU A 54 -0.56 -7.64 -8.19
CA GLU A 54 -1.23 -7.82 -9.50
C GLU A 54 -2.57 -8.59 -9.40
N GLN A 55 -3.22 -8.45 -8.24
CA GLN A 55 -4.49 -9.11 -7.94
C GLN A 55 -5.65 -8.27 -8.46
N TRP A 56 -5.72 -8.09 -9.79
CA TRP A 56 -6.64 -7.18 -10.47
C TRP A 56 -8.10 -7.44 -10.13
N ASP A 57 -8.52 -8.70 -10.05
CA ASP A 57 -9.89 -9.08 -9.67
C ASP A 57 -10.27 -8.52 -8.29
N LYS A 58 -9.33 -8.54 -7.33
CA LYS A 58 -9.56 -8.01 -5.99
C LYS A 58 -9.60 -6.49 -5.98
N VAL A 59 -8.87 -5.82 -6.86
CA VAL A 59 -8.96 -4.36 -7.02
C VAL A 59 -10.36 -4.00 -7.51
N VAL A 60 -10.86 -4.66 -8.54
CA VAL A 60 -12.20 -4.42 -9.11
C VAL A 60 -13.29 -4.74 -8.08
N ALA A 61 -13.24 -5.91 -7.45
CA ALA A 61 -14.21 -6.32 -6.42
C ALA A 61 -14.16 -5.42 -5.17
N GLY A 62 -12.98 -4.90 -4.86
CA GLY A 62 -12.74 -4.02 -3.72
C GLY A 62 -13.22 -2.59 -3.91
N TYR A 63 -13.43 -2.14 -5.13
CA TYR A 63 -13.86 -0.77 -5.40
C TYR A 63 -15.30 -0.50 -4.92
N LYS A 64 -15.50 0.61 -4.21
CA LYS A 64 -16.80 1.08 -3.74
C LYS A 64 -16.96 2.56 -4.05
N ALA A 65 -17.82 2.90 -5.00
CA ALA A 65 -18.03 4.28 -5.46
C ALA A 65 -18.37 5.26 -4.32
N ALA A 66 -19.10 4.82 -3.31
CA ALA A 66 -19.52 5.66 -2.18
C ALA A 66 -18.37 6.09 -1.24
N VAL A 67 -17.22 5.41 -1.33
CA VAL A 67 -16.04 5.63 -0.45
C VAL A 67 -14.79 5.86 -1.29
N SER A 68 -14.94 6.23 -2.55
CA SER A 68 -13.86 6.35 -3.51
C SER A 68 -13.44 7.81 -3.70
N ASP A 69 -12.15 8.02 -3.82
CA ASP A 69 -11.55 9.25 -4.31
C ASP A 69 -10.96 9.04 -5.72
N MET A 70 -10.37 10.09 -6.30
CA MET A 70 -9.75 10.03 -7.61
C MET A 70 -8.68 8.92 -7.71
N ARG A 71 -7.94 8.68 -6.63
CA ARG A 71 -6.86 7.67 -6.60
C ARG A 71 -7.40 6.25 -6.67
N THR A 72 -8.45 5.94 -5.89
CA THR A 72 -9.10 4.63 -5.94
C THR A 72 -9.74 4.38 -7.31
N LEU A 73 -10.29 5.41 -7.93
CA LEU A 73 -10.84 5.33 -9.28
C LEU A 73 -9.73 5.04 -10.31
N SER A 74 -8.58 5.70 -10.19
CA SER A 74 -7.44 5.46 -11.10
C SER A 74 -6.88 4.04 -10.93
N LEU A 75 -6.82 3.51 -9.71
CA LEU A 75 -6.41 2.12 -9.46
C LEU A 75 -7.42 1.11 -10.02
N LEU A 76 -8.73 1.39 -9.95
CA LEU A 76 -9.75 0.58 -10.61
C LEU A 76 -9.55 0.58 -12.13
N ASN A 77 -9.39 1.75 -12.72
CA ASN A 77 -9.21 1.87 -14.17
C ASN A 77 -7.91 1.20 -14.64
N LEU A 78 -6.84 1.26 -13.83
CA LEU A 78 -5.62 0.50 -14.07
C LEU A 78 -5.89 -1.01 -14.07
N ALA A 79 -6.63 -1.52 -13.08
CA ALA A 79 -6.96 -2.94 -13.00
C ALA A 79 -7.78 -3.40 -14.21
N LEU A 80 -8.77 -2.60 -14.62
CA LEU A 80 -9.55 -2.88 -15.84
C LEU A 80 -8.69 -2.85 -17.11
N ALA A 81 -7.70 -1.95 -17.18
CA ALA A 81 -6.77 -1.91 -18.30
C ALA A 81 -5.88 -3.16 -18.36
N CYS A 82 -5.33 -3.60 -17.23
CA CYS A 82 -4.51 -4.81 -17.14
C CYS A 82 -5.32 -6.09 -17.44
N GLN A 83 -6.63 -6.07 -17.22
CA GLN A 83 -7.54 -7.17 -17.59
C GLN A 83 -8.01 -7.10 -19.05
N GLY A 84 -7.70 -6.03 -19.77
CA GLY A 84 -8.20 -5.79 -21.13
C GLY A 84 -9.67 -5.38 -21.21
N GLU A 85 -10.29 -5.05 -20.07
CA GLU A 85 -11.73 -4.75 -19.96
C GLU A 85 -12.04 -3.25 -19.87
N LEU A 86 -11.01 -2.39 -19.92
CA LEU A 86 -11.18 -0.96 -19.73
C LEU A 86 -12.17 -0.35 -20.71
N GLY A 87 -12.08 -0.71 -22.00
CA GLY A 87 -12.96 -0.20 -23.05
C GLY A 87 -14.43 -0.48 -22.80
N ASP A 88 -14.74 -1.68 -22.33
CA ASP A 88 -16.11 -2.14 -22.12
C ASP A 88 -16.70 -1.67 -20.79
N LYS A 89 -15.88 -1.62 -19.72
CA LYS A 89 -16.35 -1.40 -18.37
C LYS A 89 -16.08 0.00 -17.80
N LEU A 90 -15.31 0.84 -18.49
CA LEU A 90 -14.94 2.18 -18.03
C LEU A 90 -16.16 2.99 -17.53
N PHE A 91 -17.22 3.04 -18.33
CA PHE A 91 -18.41 3.84 -18.05
C PHE A 91 -19.44 3.13 -17.12
N HIS A 92 -19.19 1.90 -16.71
CA HIS A 92 -19.97 1.28 -15.65
C HIS A 92 -19.69 1.88 -14.27
N TYR A 93 -18.59 2.60 -14.15
CA TYR A 93 -18.17 3.28 -12.92
C TYR A 93 -18.23 4.80 -13.08
N PRO A 94 -18.55 5.55 -12.02
CA PRO A 94 -18.64 7.01 -12.09
C PRO A 94 -17.25 7.61 -12.35
N GLN A 95 -17.03 8.05 -13.58
CA GLN A 95 -15.77 8.65 -13.98
C GLN A 95 -15.70 10.14 -13.60
N GLN A 96 -14.49 10.63 -13.30
CA GLN A 96 -14.21 12.01 -12.91
C GLN A 96 -13.28 12.69 -13.94
N GLY A 97 -13.63 12.58 -15.22
CA GLY A 97 -12.83 13.12 -16.32
C GLY A 97 -11.47 12.41 -16.47
N LYS A 98 -10.51 13.09 -17.08
CA LYS A 98 -9.14 12.55 -17.33
C LYS A 98 -8.39 12.11 -16.07
N GLY A 99 -8.66 12.74 -14.93
CA GLY A 99 -8.01 12.43 -13.66
C GLY A 99 -8.38 11.05 -13.12
N GLY A 100 -9.50 10.46 -13.57
CA GLY A 100 -9.86 9.08 -13.24
C GLY A 100 -8.95 8.05 -13.89
N LEU A 101 -8.35 8.35 -15.02
CA LEU A 101 -7.36 7.49 -15.68
C LEU A 101 -5.94 7.79 -15.19
N LEU A 102 -5.55 9.05 -15.20
CA LEU A 102 -4.24 9.48 -14.74
C LEU A 102 -4.41 10.70 -13.80
N PRO A 103 -4.27 10.54 -12.50
CA PRO A 103 -4.41 11.63 -11.54
C PRO A 103 -3.32 12.68 -11.73
N GLU A 104 -3.66 13.93 -11.44
CA GLU A 104 -2.68 15.02 -11.50
C GLU A 104 -1.68 14.90 -10.33
N TRP A 105 -0.42 15.23 -10.62
CA TRP A 105 0.63 15.26 -9.61
C TRP A 105 0.35 16.34 -8.55
N ASN A 106 0.33 15.95 -7.30
CA ASN A 106 0.00 16.84 -6.17
C ASN A 106 1.08 16.85 -5.06
N SER A 107 2.29 16.43 -5.37
CA SER A 107 3.45 16.40 -4.46
C SER A 107 3.23 15.59 -3.17
N THR A 108 2.30 14.63 -3.19
CA THR A 108 2.04 13.75 -2.03
C THR A 108 2.58 12.35 -2.26
N VAL A 109 3.10 11.72 -1.19
CA VAL A 109 3.60 10.34 -1.26
C VAL A 109 2.55 9.35 -1.78
N PRO A 110 1.27 9.37 -1.33
CA PRO A 110 0.25 8.50 -1.89
C PRO A 110 -0.04 8.73 -3.38
N GLY A 111 0.01 10.01 -3.82
CA GLY A 111 -0.12 10.36 -5.24
C GLY A 111 1.04 9.82 -6.06
N ALA A 112 2.26 9.95 -5.57
CA ALA A 112 3.47 9.42 -6.20
C ALA A 112 3.41 7.91 -6.38
N ILE A 113 2.96 7.17 -5.38
CA ILE A 113 2.80 5.70 -5.45
C ILE A 113 1.85 5.33 -6.58
N VAL A 114 0.65 5.92 -6.60
CA VAL A 114 -0.37 5.61 -7.62
C VAL A 114 0.12 5.95 -9.03
N LEU A 115 0.68 7.16 -9.22
CA LEU A 115 1.21 7.57 -10.52
C LEU A 115 2.37 6.70 -10.99
N SER A 116 3.29 6.38 -10.09
CA SER A 116 4.41 5.50 -10.38
C SER A 116 3.94 4.09 -10.76
N ASP A 117 2.93 3.54 -10.08
CA ASP A 117 2.36 2.23 -10.41
C ASP A 117 1.66 2.24 -11.79
N ILE A 118 0.86 3.27 -12.06
CA ILE A 118 0.17 3.41 -13.37
C ILE A 118 1.19 3.52 -14.50
N CYS A 119 2.17 4.42 -14.38
CA CYS A 119 3.18 4.62 -15.43
C CYS A 119 4.02 3.35 -15.65
N TYR A 120 4.34 2.63 -14.59
CA TYR A 120 5.09 1.39 -14.70
C TYR A 120 4.31 0.31 -15.47
N GLN A 121 3.04 0.11 -15.15
CA GLN A 121 2.18 -0.86 -15.85
C GLN A 121 1.90 -0.45 -17.32
N MET A 122 1.96 0.85 -17.61
CA MET A 122 1.87 1.35 -19.00
C MET A 122 3.18 1.23 -19.78
N GLY A 123 4.28 0.81 -19.14
CA GLY A 123 5.60 0.74 -19.77
C GLY A 123 6.35 2.08 -19.84
N ASP A 124 5.77 3.17 -19.30
CA ASP A 124 6.47 4.47 -19.21
C ASP A 124 7.40 4.48 -17.98
N LEU A 125 8.55 3.82 -18.15
CA LEU A 125 9.55 3.68 -17.10
C LEU A 125 10.12 5.03 -16.65
N SER A 126 10.23 6.00 -17.57
CA SER A 126 10.76 7.33 -17.26
C SER A 126 9.85 8.09 -16.30
N SER A 127 8.55 8.13 -16.59
CA SER A 127 7.57 8.76 -15.71
C SER A 127 7.40 7.99 -14.40
N ALA A 128 7.41 6.66 -14.45
CA ALA A 128 7.37 5.82 -13.24
C ALA A 128 8.53 6.12 -12.30
N GLN A 129 9.76 6.20 -12.84
CA GLN A 129 10.96 6.54 -12.09
C GLN A 129 10.89 7.97 -11.52
N LYS A 130 10.45 8.94 -12.34
CA LYS A 130 10.29 10.34 -11.92
C LYS A 130 9.36 10.44 -10.72
N PHE A 131 8.14 9.90 -10.80
CA PHE A 131 7.17 9.97 -9.70
C PHE A 131 7.64 9.21 -8.47
N ALA A 132 8.30 8.05 -8.66
CA ALA A 132 8.87 7.31 -7.53
C ALA A 132 9.96 8.12 -6.83
N PHE A 133 10.83 8.81 -7.55
CA PHE A 133 11.89 9.64 -6.99
C PHE A 133 11.33 10.89 -6.29
N GLU A 134 10.41 11.61 -6.92
CA GLU A 134 9.75 12.78 -6.34
C GLU A 134 9.01 12.44 -5.04
N GLY A 135 8.29 11.31 -5.02
CA GLY A 135 7.62 10.82 -3.81
C GLY A 135 8.60 10.38 -2.73
N TYR A 136 9.72 9.76 -3.10
CA TYR A 136 10.76 9.36 -2.16
C TYR A 136 11.40 10.57 -1.48
N VAL A 137 11.76 11.59 -2.24
CA VAL A 137 12.34 12.84 -1.71
C VAL A 137 11.34 13.62 -0.86
N SER A 138 10.05 13.57 -1.20
CA SER A 138 8.99 14.23 -0.43
C SER A 138 8.65 13.52 0.88
N SER A 139 9.11 12.28 1.09
CA SER A 139 8.87 11.53 2.33
C SER A 139 9.97 11.84 3.36
N VAL A 140 9.56 12.11 4.62
CA VAL A 140 10.50 12.47 5.70
C VAL A 140 11.44 11.31 6.03
N ASP A 141 10.89 10.09 6.13
CA ASP A 141 11.63 8.89 6.57
C ASP A 141 11.94 7.94 5.40
N GLY A 142 11.72 8.38 4.16
CA GLY A 142 11.77 7.52 3.00
C GLY A 142 10.54 6.58 2.91
N ASN A 143 10.29 6.06 1.72
CA ASN A 143 9.20 5.10 1.51
C ASN A 143 9.75 3.86 0.80
N PRO A 144 9.76 2.69 1.46
CA PRO A 144 10.33 1.47 0.87
C PRO A 144 9.64 1.03 -0.43
N ARG A 145 8.34 1.31 -0.59
CA ARG A 145 7.62 1.00 -1.83
C ARG A 145 8.15 1.81 -3.02
N LEU A 146 8.40 3.09 -2.81
CA LEU A 146 8.98 3.95 -3.83
C LEU A 146 10.44 3.54 -4.15
N LEU A 147 11.20 3.12 -3.11
CA LEU A 147 12.53 2.54 -3.32
C LEU A 147 12.49 1.26 -4.16
N GLN A 148 11.52 0.38 -3.91
CA GLN A 148 11.32 -0.82 -4.74
C GLN A 148 11.06 -0.44 -6.19
N ARG A 149 10.20 0.55 -6.45
CA ARG A 149 9.93 1.02 -7.81
C ARG A 149 11.19 1.62 -8.46
N LEU A 150 11.99 2.37 -7.70
CA LEU A 150 13.28 2.89 -8.18
C LEU A 150 14.27 1.77 -8.51
N VAL A 151 14.31 0.69 -7.73
CA VAL A 151 15.10 -0.50 -8.07
C VAL A 151 14.64 -1.10 -9.40
N GLN A 152 13.35 -1.37 -9.52
CA GLN A 152 12.75 -1.96 -10.72
C GLN A 152 13.04 -1.14 -11.97
N THR A 153 12.71 0.15 -11.95
CA THR A 153 12.91 1.02 -13.11
C THR A 153 14.38 1.19 -13.48
N ASN A 154 15.30 1.26 -12.52
CA ASN A 154 16.72 1.38 -12.79
C ASN A 154 17.35 0.07 -13.31
N ILE A 155 16.86 -1.09 -12.90
CA ILE A 155 17.30 -2.38 -13.47
C ILE A 155 16.81 -2.47 -14.92
N LEU A 156 15.53 -2.22 -15.20
CA LEU A 156 14.96 -2.27 -16.55
C LEU A 156 15.57 -1.25 -17.52
N THR A 157 16.13 -0.14 -17.01
CA THR A 157 16.82 0.86 -17.84
C THR A 157 18.34 0.65 -17.89
N GLY A 158 18.88 -0.42 -17.30
CA GLY A 158 20.32 -0.71 -17.28
C GLY A 158 21.14 0.17 -16.33
N ALA A 159 20.50 0.99 -15.50
CA ALA A 159 21.17 1.86 -14.54
C ALA A 159 21.56 1.11 -13.25
N TYR A 160 22.27 -0.01 -13.40
CA TYR A 160 22.58 -0.96 -12.32
C TYR A 160 23.28 -0.35 -11.11
N ALA A 161 24.21 0.57 -11.33
CA ALA A 161 24.93 1.24 -10.23
C ALA A 161 23.99 2.09 -9.34
N VAL A 162 22.91 2.62 -9.90
CA VAL A 162 21.88 3.36 -9.15
C VAL A 162 20.95 2.37 -8.44
N ALA A 163 20.48 1.34 -9.14
CA ALA A 163 19.68 0.28 -8.55
C ALA A 163 20.34 -0.35 -7.33
N GLU A 164 21.64 -0.63 -7.42
CA GLU A 164 22.41 -1.20 -6.31
C GLU A 164 22.41 -0.33 -5.05
N LYS A 165 22.44 1.00 -5.19
CA LYS A 165 22.35 1.90 -4.03
C LYS A 165 21.02 1.76 -3.31
N TYR A 166 19.92 1.69 -4.06
CA TYR A 166 18.60 1.51 -3.47
C TYR A 166 18.39 0.12 -2.87
N ILE A 167 18.94 -0.92 -3.51
CA ILE A 167 18.95 -2.28 -2.97
C ILE A 167 19.65 -2.32 -1.62
N ARG A 168 20.85 -1.71 -1.49
CA ARG A 168 21.57 -1.63 -0.21
C ARG A 168 20.78 -0.96 0.90
N ILE A 169 19.98 0.06 0.59
CA ILE A 169 19.10 0.69 1.57
C ILE A 169 18.00 -0.29 2.02
N LEU A 170 17.36 -0.99 1.07
CA LEU A 170 16.30 -1.94 1.37
C LEU A 170 16.80 -3.17 2.14
N GLU A 171 18.02 -3.64 1.89
CA GLU A 171 18.67 -4.73 2.63
C GLU A 171 18.84 -4.44 4.13
N GLN A 172 18.93 -3.17 4.49
CA GLN A 172 19.01 -2.74 5.89
C GLN A 172 17.65 -2.68 6.58
N THR A 173 16.54 -2.88 5.83
CA THR A 173 15.19 -2.86 6.38
C THR A 173 14.76 -4.24 6.87
N LEU A 174 13.90 -4.27 7.90
CA LEU A 174 13.42 -5.52 8.48
C LEU A 174 12.55 -6.33 7.51
N PHE A 175 11.67 -5.66 6.76
CA PHE A 175 10.63 -6.32 5.95
C PHE A 175 10.98 -6.47 4.48
N TYR A 176 11.97 -5.73 3.96
CA TYR A 176 12.28 -5.71 2.53
C TYR A 176 13.64 -6.33 2.20
N LYS A 177 14.35 -6.85 3.20
CA LYS A 177 15.66 -7.48 3.03
C LYS A 177 15.62 -8.66 2.06
N GLU A 178 14.63 -9.53 2.18
CA GLU A 178 14.49 -10.71 1.32
C GLU A 178 14.18 -10.29 -0.12
N TRP A 179 13.25 -9.35 -0.30
CA TRP A 179 12.93 -8.77 -1.60
C TRP A 179 14.17 -8.13 -2.26
N ALA A 180 14.95 -7.37 -1.50
CA ALA A 180 16.16 -6.72 -2.01
C ALA A 180 17.22 -7.74 -2.42
N ALA A 181 17.39 -8.84 -1.66
CA ALA A 181 18.29 -9.94 -2.00
C ALA A 181 17.87 -10.67 -3.27
N GLU A 182 16.55 -10.80 -3.51
CA GLU A 182 16.00 -11.36 -4.76
C GLU A 182 16.32 -10.46 -5.95
N TRP A 183 16.04 -9.16 -5.86
CA TRP A 183 16.29 -8.21 -6.94
C TRP A 183 17.79 -7.96 -7.20
N ARG A 184 18.66 -8.21 -6.24
CA ARG A 184 20.12 -8.16 -6.44
C ARG A 184 20.61 -9.13 -7.52
N LYS A 185 19.91 -10.21 -7.80
CA LYS A 185 20.27 -11.23 -8.81
C LYS A 185 20.23 -10.67 -10.24
N TYR A 186 19.41 -9.65 -10.47
CA TYR A 186 19.24 -9.01 -11.79
C TYR A 186 20.28 -7.92 -12.08
N LEU A 187 21.12 -7.54 -11.08
CA LEU A 187 22.17 -6.54 -11.29
C LEU A 187 23.20 -7.05 -12.29
N TYR A 188 23.41 -6.28 -13.35
CA TYR A 188 24.37 -6.60 -14.42
C TYR A 188 24.08 -7.92 -15.16
N ARG A 189 22.84 -8.34 -15.19
CA ARG A 189 22.38 -9.59 -15.79
C ARG A 189 21.21 -9.29 -16.75
N ASP A 190 21.55 -8.72 -17.92
CA ASP A 190 20.56 -8.40 -18.97
C ASP A 190 19.82 -9.65 -19.42
N ASP A 191 20.51 -10.81 -19.44
CA ASP A 191 19.94 -12.12 -19.75
C ASP A 191 18.74 -12.48 -18.88
N LEU A 192 18.81 -12.21 -17.57
CA LEU A 192 17.72 -12.52 -16.64
C LEU A 192 16.58 -11.48 -16.70
N VAL A 193 16.90 -10.23 -17.06
CA VAL A 193 15.90 -9.15 -17.16
C VAL A 193 15.02 -9.35 -18.39
N GLU A 194 15.57 -9.89 -19.49
CA GLU A 194 14.82 -10.18 -20.73
C GLU A 194 13.91 -11.40 -20.61
N GLU A 195 14.18 -12.33 -19.69
CA GLU A 195 13.39 -13.55 -19.47
C GLU A 195 12.17 -13.32 -18.56
N GLU A 196 12.12 -12.23 -17.81
CA GLU A 196 10.97 -11.88 -16.94
C GLU A 196 9.89 -11.17 -17.77
N PRO A 197 8.63 -11.64 -17.72
CA PRO A 197 7.52 -11.11 -18.50
C PRO A 197 7.06 -9.71 -18.06
#